data_e51af340d2196c67836180ea5a52adef
#
_entry.id   e51af340d2196c67836180ea5a52adef
#
_cell.length_a   1.000
_cell.length_b   1.000
_cell.length_c   1.000
_cell.angle_alpha   90.00
_cell.angle_beta   90.00
_cell.angle_gamma   90.00
#
_symmetry.space_group_name_H-M   'P 1'
#
loop_
_entity.id
_entity.type
_entity.pdbx_description
1 polymer ?
#
loop_
_entity_poly.entity_id
_entity_poly.type
_entity_poly.pdbx_seq_one_letter_code
_entity_poly.pdbx_strand_id
1 'polypeptide(L)'
;MRIVVLGGCGDMGSFVVRDIAAHSDAEIVIADYRLDAAKRLAEELGPRATARFVDATKEDSLIEAMRGADAVVGCIGPFYKFAAPMTRAAVKARVNYVDICDDYGPIPDVLALDAEAREVGITAITGLGWTPGITNLMARDGASRLDEVDAIHVAWAGGAADSQGLAVIKHVFYAVTGEVPTYMDGEWKNIPASSGAEAVEFPAPLGRIRVFHCGHPEPLTIPRYIRAKTVTLKGALTPDWNNKLVDVFNALRLINTPKKIDRVAKIIHAIEGIFRAGGVPYSGARVDVIGRKDGQERHLVYTAVDKMGRLTGIPAAIGAVMLAQGGLPAGVFAPEGCLEPEPFFAELARRNVKVERVA
;
A
#
# COMPACT_ATOMS: atom_id res chain seq x y z
N MET A 1 1.68 2.95 -24.96
CA MET A 1 2.02 2.07 -23.82
C MET A 1 0.80 1.27 -23.42
N ARG A 2 1.02 0.05 -22.92
CA ARG A 2 -0.02 -0.87 -22.52
C ARG A 2 0.15 -1.24 -21.04
N ILE A 3 -0.86 -0.99 -20.24
CA ILE A 3 -0.84 -1.26 -18.79
C ILE A 3 -1.89 -2.31 -18.45
N VAL A 4 -1.49 -3.35 -17.72
CA VAL A 4 -2.38 -4.40 -17.22
C VAL A 4 -2.63 -4.15 -15.73
N VAL A 5 -3.89 -4.17 -15.31
CA VAL A 5 -4.28 -4.05 -13.89
C VAL A 5 -4.89 -5.36 -13.43
N LEU A 6 -4.14 -6.13 -12.64
CA LEU A 6 -4.61 -7.37 -12.02
C LEU A 6 -5.51 -7.04 -10.84
N GLY A 7 -6.72 -7.57 -10.83
CA GLY A 7 -7.75 -7.21 -9.84
C GLY A 7 -8.38 -5.85 -10.10
N GLY A 8 -8.40 -5.41 -11.37
CA GLY A 8 -8.84 -4.08 -11.76
C GLY A 8 -10.31 -3.75 -11.48
N CYS A 9 -11.15 -4.77 -11.17
CA CYS A 9 -12.54 -4.57 -10.74
C CYS A 9 -12.70 -4.56 -9.21
N GLY A 10 -11.61 -4.71 -8.46
CA GLY A 10 -11.61 -4.60 -7.01
C GLY A 10 -11.75 -3.14 -6.56
N ASP A 11 -11.97 -2.94 -5.25
CA ASP A 11 -12.17 -1.60 -4.70
C ASP A 11 -10.98 -0.69 -5.04
N MET A 12 -9.75 -1.10 -4.73
CA MET A 12 -8.56 -0.30 -5.03
C MET A 12 -8.21 -0.31 -6.52
N GLY A 13 -8.32 -1.48 -7.19
CA GLY A 13 -8.00 -1.64 -8.61
C GLY A 13 -8.84 -0.76 -9.53
N SER A 14 -10.10 -0.51 -9.18
CA SER A 14 -10.97 0.38 -9.95
C SER A 14 -10.51 1.85 -9.93
N PHE A 15 -9.92 2.32 -8.82
CA PHE A 15 -9.29 3.64 -8.76
C PHE A 15 -8.04 3.70 -9.63
N VAL A 16 -7.21 2.65 -9.64
CA VAL A 16 -6.04 2.54 -10.53
C VAL A 16 -6.46 2.65 -11.99
N VAL A 17 -7.40 1.82 -12.42
CA VAL A 17 -7.88 1.77 -13.82
C VAL A 17 -8.45 3.12 -14.25
N ARG A 18 -9.27 3.75 -13.41
CA ARG A 18 -9.88 5.06 -13.70
C ARG A 18 -8.86 6.19 -13.77
N ASP A 19 -7.85 6.17 -12.88
CA ASP A 19 -6.79 7.19 -12.89
C ASP A 19 -5.91 7.08 -14.13
N ILE A 20 -5.50 5.85 -14.51
CA ILE A 20 -4.74 5.62 -15.76
C ILE A 20 -5.55 6.11 -16.97
N ALA A 21 -6.85 5.80 -17.03
CA ALA A 21 -7.71 6.22 -18.13
C ALA A 21 -7.86 7.74 -18.23
N ALA A 22 -7.89 8.44 -17.09
CA ALA A 22 -8.09 9.89 -17.02
C ALA A 22 -6.80 10.70 -17.28
N HIS A 23 -5.62 10.13 -16.94
CA HIS A 23 -4.37 10.88 -16.89
C HIS A 23 -3.25 10.32 -17.79
N SER A 24 -3.59 9.36 -18.67
CA SER A 24 -2.66 8.83 -19.66
C SER A 24 -3.37 8.40 -20.94
N ASP A 25 -2.58 8.21 -22.03
CA ASP A 25 -3.05 7.65 -23.29
C ASP A 25 -2.82 6.13 -23.39
N ALA A 26 -2.62 5.45 -22.27
CA ALA A 26 -2.34 4.02 -22.24
C ALA A 26 -3.54 3.19 -22.73
N GLU A 27 -3.25 2.08 -23.40
CA GLU A 27 -4.16 0.97 -23.53
C GLU A 27 -4.22 0.25 -22.18
N ILE A 28 -5.43 0.01 -21.67
CA ILE A 28 -5.65 -0.57 -20.35
C ILE A 28 -6.23 -1.97 -20.51
N VAL A 29 -5.60 -2.96 -19.88
CA VAL A 29 -6.15 -4.32 -19.77
C VAL A 29 -6.61 -4.53 -18.33
N ILE A 30 -7.90 -4.63 -18.12
CA ILE A 30 -8.53 -4.91 -16.84
C ILE A 30 -8.57 -6.42 -16.65
N ALA A 31 -7.62 -6.96 -15.87
CA ALA A 31 -7.52 -8.38 -15.61
C ALA A 31 -8.15 -8.74 -14.27
N ASP A 32 -9.21 -9.53 -14.28
CA ASP A 32 -9.93 -9.91 -13.06
C ASP A 32 -10.50 -11.33 -13.17
N TYR A 33 -10.67 -11.99 -12.03
CA TYR A 33 -11.38 -13.27 -11.98
C TYR A 33 -12.87 -13.12 -12.37
N ARG A 34 -13.45 -11.96 -12.06
CA ARG A 34 -14.82 -11.58 -12.42
C ARG A 34 -14.84 -10.95 -13.81
N LEU A 35 -14.65 -11.76 -14.86
CA LEU A 35 -14.52 -11.29 -16.24
C LEU A 35 -15.68 -10.39 -16.69
N ASP A 36 -16.92 -10.66 -16.26
CA ASP A 36 -18.07 -9.84 -16.64
C ASP A 36 -18.05 -8.46 -15.99
N ALA A 37 -17.52 -8.35 -14.77
CA ALA A 37 -17.29 -7.05 -14.13
C ALA A 37 -16.17 -6.27 -14.86
N ALA A 38 -15.12 -6.96 -15.29
CA ALA A 38 -14.04 -6.36 -16.07
C ALA A 38 -14.54 -5.83 -17.44
N LYS A 39 -15.39 -6.58 -18.12
CA LYS A 39 -16.03 -6.14 -19.38
C LYS A 39 -16.87 -4.87 -19.19
N ARG A 40 -17.73 -4.84 -18.17
CA ARG A 40 -18.54 -3.65 -17.87
C ARG A 40 -17.70 -2.42 -17.60
N LEU A 41 -16.63 -2.57 -16.81
CA LEU A 41 -15.73 -1.46 -16.52
C LEU A 41 -14.94 -1.02 -17.77
N ALA A 42 -14.55 -1.95 -18.63
CA ALA A 42 -13.89 -1.64 -19.90
C ALA A 42 -14.85 -0.88 -20.85
N GLU A 43 -16.09 -1.30 -20.97
CA GLU A 43 -17.14 -0.61 -21.75
C GLU A 43 -17.38 0.82 -21.25
N GLU A 44 -17.43 1.01 -19.93
CA GLU A 44 -17.57 2.33 -19.30
C GLU A 44 -16.41 3.27 -19.64
N LEU A 45 -15.18 2.76 -19.70
CA LEU A 45 -13.95 3.54 -19.94
C LEU A 45 -13.69 3.78 -21.44
N GLY A 46 -14.38 3.06 -22.32
CA GLY A 46 -14.30 3.24 -23.76
C GLY A 46 -13.19 2.45 -24.47
N PRO A 47 -12.85 2.78 -25.71
CA PRO A 47 -12.14 1.90 -26.64
C PRO A 47 -10.68 1.59 -26.25
N ARG A 48 -10.08 2.35 -25.35
CA ARG A 48 -8.71 2.09 -24.85
C ARG A 48 -8.66 1.05 -23.72
N ALA A 49 -9.82 0.61 -23.22
CA ALA A 49 -9.91 -0.38 -22.14
C ALA A 49 -10.43 -1.72 -22.68
N THR A 50 -9.79 -2.79 -22.25
CA THR A 50 -10.20 -4.16 -22.59
C THR A 50 -10.23 -5.02 -21.33
N ALA A 51 -10.97 -6.13 -21.38
CA ALA A 51 -11.09 -7.05 -20.26
C ALA A 51 -10.34 -8.35 -20.53
N ARG A 52 -9.71 -8.92 -19.49
CA ARG A 52 -9.04 -10.21 -19.53
C ARG A 52 -9.37 -11.02 -18.28
N PHE A 53 -9.53 -12.32 -18.42
CA PHE A 53 -9.64 -13.24 -17.28
C PHE A 53 -8.27 -13.47 -16.67
N VAL A 54 -8.19 -13.51 -15.32
CA VAL A 54 -7.01 -13.94 -14.58
C VAL A 54 -7.41 -14.73 -13.33
N ASP A 55 -6.73 -15.85 -13.10
CA ASP A 55 -6.80 -16.63 -11.87
C ASP A 55 -5.44 -16.56 -11.16
N ALA A 56 -5.36 -15.74 -10.11
CA ALA A 56 -4.13 -15.49 -9.36
C ALA A 56 -3.62 -16.73 -8.58
N THR A 57 -4.41 -17.79 -8.51
CA THR A 57 -3.96 -19.08 -7.93
C THR A 57 -3.16 -19.92 -8.91
N LYS A 58 -3.07 -19.50 -10.18
CA LYS A 58 -2.38 -20.19 -11.27
C LYS A 58 -1.32 -19.29 -11.87
N GLU A 59 -0.05 -19.66 -11.73
CA GLU A 59 1.07 -18.87 -12.23
C GLU A 59 0.99 -18.64 -13.74
N ASP A 60 0.66 -19.66 -14.53
CA ASP A 60 0.51 -19.52 -15.98
C ASP A 60 -0.57 -18.52 -16.37
N SER A 61 -1.67 -18.44 -15.60
CA SER A 61 -2.73 -17.45 -15.82
C SER A 61 -2.24 -16.02 -15.54
N LEU A 62 -1.42 -15.83 -14.50
CA LEU A 62 -0.78 -14.55 -14.21
C LEU A 62 0.17 -14.13 -15.34
N ILE A 63 1.08 -15.02 -15.76
CA ILE A 63 2.04 -14.77 -16.84
C ILE A 63 1.32 -14.40 -18.13
N GLU A 64 0.30 -15.18 -18.52
CA GLU A 64 -0.47 -14.91 -19.73
C GLU A 64 -1.25 -13.58 -19.65
N ALA A 65 -1.80 -13.24 -18.47
CA ALA A 65 -2.47 -11.96 -18.27
C ALA A 65 -1.52 -10.76 -18.41
N MET A 66 -0.25 -10.91 -18.05
CA MET A 66 0.77 -9.85 -18.11
C MET A 66 1.42 -9.70 -19.48
N ARG A 67 1.30 -10.72 -20.37
CA ARG A 67 2.03 -10.76 -21.63
C ARG A 67 1.77 -9.56 -22.52
N GLY A 68 2.86 -8.93 -22.99
CA GLY A 68 2.82 -7.79 -23.91
C GLY A 68 2.43 -6.48 -23.25
N ALA A 69 2.46 -6.38 -21.91
CA ALA A 69 2.34 -5.12 -21.21
C ALA A 69 3.70 -4.42 -21.08
N ASP A 70 3.68 -3.08 -21.04
CA ASP A 70 4.83 -2.27 -20.68
C ASP A 70 4.96 -2.16 -19.15
N ALA A 71 3.83 -2.21 -18.44
CA ALA A 71 3.77 -2.27 -16.98
C ALA A 71 2.52 -3.03 -16.50
N VAL A 72 2.63 -3.61 -15.30
CA VAL A 72 1.55 -4.34 -14.62
C VAL A 72 1.32 -3.75 -13.23
N VAL A 73 0.05 -3.58 -12.83
CA VAL A 73 -0.32 -3.20 -11.47
C VAL A 73 -0.98 -4.39 -10.77
N GLY A 74 -0.44 -4.80 -9.63
CA GLY A 74 -0.98 -5.85 -8.78
C GLY A 74 -1.93 -5.29 -7.72
N CYS A 75 -3.24 -5.53 -7.87
CA CYS A 75 -4.28 -5.15 -6.91
C CYS A 75 -5.06 -6.35 -6.35
N ILE A 76 -4.51 -7.57 -6.46
CA ILE A 76 -5.16 -8.78 -5.98
C ILE A 76 -4.71 -9.09 -4.55
N GLY A 77 -5.59 -8.86 -3.58
CA GLY A 77 -5.38 -9.21 -2.17
C GLY A 77 -6.08 -10.51 -1.73
N PRO A 78 -5.76 -11.07 -0.54
CA PRO A 78 -4.81 -10.50 0.41
C PRO A 78 -3.36 -10.72 -0.04
N PHE A 79 -2.50 -9.73 0.22
CA PHE A 79 -1.13 -9.72 -0.31
C PHE A 79 -0.22 -10.73 0.37
N TYR A 80 -0.46 -11.10 1.65
CA TYR A 80 0.27 -12.20 2.30
C TYR A 80 0.16 -13.54 1.53
N LYS A 81 -0.78 -13.64 0.59
CA LYS A 81 -0.97 -14.81 -0.26
C LYS A 81 -0.48 -14.60 -1.70
N PHE A 82 -0.67 -13.39 -2.24
CA PHE A 82 -0.54 -13.17 -3.68
C PHE A 82 0.62 -12.25 -4.09
N ALA A 83 1.24 -11.47 -3.20
CA ALA A 83 2.31 -10.53 -3.57
C ALA A 83 3.50 -11.24 -4.24
N ALA A 84 4.15 -12.18 -3.56
CA ALA A 84 5.30 -12.88 -4.11
C ALA A 84 4.97 -13.69 -5.39
N PRO A 85 3.84 -14.42 -5.50
CA PRO A 85 3.41 -15.04 -6.75
C PRO A 85 3.23 -14.07 -7.91
N MET A 86 2.61 -12.90 -7.70
CA MET A 86 2.42 -11.90 -8.76
C MET A 86 3.76 -11.29 -9.19
N THR A 87 4.62 -10.93 -8.25
CA THR A 87 5.97 -10.40 -8.56
C THR A 87 6.80 -11.43 -9.34
N ARG A 88 6.79 -12.71 -8.92
CA ARG A 88 7.49 -13.78 -9.64
C ARG A 88 6.95 -13.98 -11.05
N ALA A 89 5.63 -13.91 -11.24
CA ALA A 89 5.01 -13.98 -12.56
C ALA A 89 5.45 -12.81 -13.46
N ALA A 90 5.59 -11.60 -12.91
CA ALA A 90 6.08 -10.43 -13.64
C ALA A 90 7.55 -10.60 -14.08
N VAL A 91 8.42 -11.14 -13.20
CA VAL A 91 9.81 -11.48 -13.54
C VAL A 91 9.84 -12.49 -14.68
N LYS A 92 9.06 -13.57 -14.60
CA LYS A 92 8.96 -14.59 -15.66
C LYS A 92 8.39 -14.05 -16.97
N ALA A 93 7.42 -13.15 -16.90
CA ALA A 93 6.84 -12.48 -18.07
C ALA A 93 7.75 -11.38 -18.63
N ARG A 94 8.83 -11.00 -17.92
CA ARG A 94 9.74 -9.90 -18.25
C ARG A 94 9.02 -8.55 -18.42
N VAL A 95 8.15 -8.23 -17.48
CA VAL A 95 7.32 -7.01 -17.52
C VAL A 95 7.51 -6.21 -16.24
N ASN A 96 7.65 -4.89 -16.36
CA ASN A 96 7.70 -3.99 -15.22
C ASN A 96 6.45 -4.14 -14.34
N TYR A 97 6.62 -4.05 -13.02
CA TYR A 97 5.58 -4.38 -12.07
C TYR A 97 5.50 -3.38 -10.93
N VAL A 98 4.30 -3.05 -10.51
CA VAL A 98 4.04 -2.34 -9.27
C VAL A 98 2.86 -2.97 -8.55
N ASP A 99 2.87 -3.00 -7.21
CA ASP A 99 1.70 -3.41 -6.43
C ASP A 99 1.41 -2.45 -5.27
N ILE A 100 0.25 -2.66 -4.67
CA ILE A 100 -0.22 -1.94 -3.48
C ILE A 100 -0.13 -2.81 -2.22
N CYS A 101 0.89 -3.67 -2.13
CA CYS A 101 1.07 -4.62 -1.03
C CYS A 101 1.24 -3.90 0.31
N ASP A 102 0.29 -4.10 1.21
CA ASP A 102 0.25 -3.56 2.56
C ASP A 102 0.56 -4.63 3.64
N ASP A 103 0.66 -5.90 3.27
CA ASP A 103 1.01 -6.98 4.17
C ASP A 103 2.53 -7.11 4.35
N TYR A 104 3.01 -7.10 5.59
CA TYR A 104 4.45 -7.17 5.90
C TYR A 104 5.09 -8.54 5.64
N GLY A 105 4.31 -9.62 5.80
CA GLY A 105 4.82 -10.99 5.72
C GLY A 105 5.50 -11.36 4.40
N PRO A 106 4.94 -11.04 3.23
CA PRO A 106 5.55 -11.40 1.94
C PRO A 106 6.74 -10.52 1.52
N ILE A 107 7.00 -9.41 2.20
CA ILE A 107 8.04 -8.45 1.79
C ILE A 107 9.44 -9.08 1.64
N PRO A 108 9.91 -9.92 2.58
CA PRO A 108 11.21 -10.59 2.39
C PRO A 108 11.28 -11.45 1.12
N ASP A 109 10.21 -12.20 0.82
CA ASP A 109 10.15 -13.08 -0.36
C ASP A 109 10.05 -12.28 -1.66
N VAL A 110 9.34 -11.14 -1.65
CA VAL A 110 9.25 -10.23 -2.80
C VAL A 110 10.61 -9.59 -3.07
N LEU A 111 11.27 -9.05 -2.05
CA LEU A 111 12.60 -8.43 -2.19
C LEU A 111 13.69 -9.43 -2.57
N ALA A 112 13.54 -10.71 -2.23
CA ALA A 112 14.48 -11.77 -2.63
C ALA A 112 14.52 -12.00 -4.15
N LEU A 113 13.50 -11.56 -4.90
CA LEU A 113 13.45 -11.63 -6.37
C LEU A 113 14.32 -10.56 -7.07
N ASP A 114 15.04 -9.70 -6.33
CA ASP A 114 15.82 -8.59 -6.89
C ASP A 114 16.86 -9.04 -7.93
N ALA A 115 17.62 -10.08 -7.63
CA ALA A 115 18.64 -10.60 -8.55
C ALA A 115 18.03 -11.10 -9.88
N GLU A 116 16.92 -11.85 -9.80
CA GLU A 116 16.19 -12.34 -10.96
C GLU A 116 15.60 -11.19 -11.79
N ALA A 117 15.02 -10.17 -11.14
CA ALA A 117 14.49 -9.00 -11.81
C ALA A 117 15.58 -8.19 -12.53
N ARG A 118 16.77 -8.03 -11.91
CA ARG A 118 17.93 -7.41 -12.55
C ARG A 118 18.42 -8.18 -13.76
N GLU A 119 18.48 -9.51 -13.68
CA GLU A 119 18.92 -10.37 -14.77
C GLU A 119 18.02 -10.21 -16.01
N VAL A 120 16.71 -10.13 -15.81
CA VAL A 120 15.75 -9.98 -16.92
C VAL A 120 15.48 -8.52 -17.31
N GLY A 121 16.06 -7.55 -16.59
CA GLY A 121 16.03 -6.12 -16.92
C GLY A 121 14.71 -5.43 -16.60
N ILE A 122 13.93 -5.90 -15.62
CA ILE A 122 12.67 -5.26 -15.20
C ILE A 122 12.83 -4.50 -13.88
N THR A 123 11.95 -3.53 -13.68
CA THR A 123 11.74 -2.87 -12.39
C THR A 123 10.45 -3.38 -11.77
N ALA A 124 10.51 -3.82 -10.51
CA ALA A 124 9.35 -4.16 -9.71
C ALA A 124 9.31 -3.29 -8.44
N ILE A 125 8.17 -2.66 -8.16
CA ILE A 125 7.95 -1.82 -6.99
C ILE A 125 6.86 -2.44 -6.14
N THR A 126 7.18 -2.84 -4.91
CA THR A 126 6.17 -3.39 -4.00
C THR A 126 5.72 -2.34 -2.98
N GLY A 127 4.42 -2.27 -2.73
CA GLY A 127 3.84 -1.38 -1.73
C GLY A 127 3.75 0.08 -2.16
N LEU A 128 3.35 0.39 -3.40
CA LEU A 128 3.13 1.75 -3.86
C LEU A 128 1.64 2.13 -3.78
N GLY A 129 1.17 2.31 -2.57
CA GLY A 129 -0.18 2.78 -2.27
C GLY A 129 -0.18 3.98 -1.34
N TRP A 130 -1.06 3.94 -0.36
CA TRP A 130 -1.19 4.95 0.69
C TRP A 130 -0.15 4.74 1.79
N THR A 131 -0.23 3.59 2.48
CA THR A 131 0.67 3.10 3.50
C THR A 131 0.78 1.58 3.29
N PRO A 132 1.91 1.10 2.77
CA PRO A 132 3.09 1.81 2.25
C PRO A 132 2.83 2.57 0.93
N GLY A 133 3.80 3.39 0.55
CA GLY A 133 3.80 4.13 -0.72
C GLY A 133 4.01 5.63 -0.49
N ILE A 134 2.93 6.41 -0.34
CA ILE A 134 3.02 7.83 -0.03
C ILE A 134 3.84 8.03 1.27
N THR A 135 3.61 7.21 2.30
CA THR A 135 4.35 7.26 3.58
C THR A 135 5.85 7.04 3.42
N ASN A 136 6.25 6.10 2.56
CA ASN A 136 7.65 5.85 2.25
C ASN A 136 8.33 7.04 1.57
N LEU A 137 7.63 7.68 0.65
CA LEU A 137 8.14 8.87 -0.05
C LEU A 137 8.17 10.10 0.86
N MET A 138 7.22 10.25 1.78
CA MET A 138 7.29 11.25 2.86
C MET A 138 8.53 11.03 3.74
N ALA A 139 8.79 9.78 4.13
CA ALA A 139 9.97 9.43 4.91
C ALA A 139 11.27 9.75 4.16
N ARG A 140 11.33 9.42 2.86
CA ARG A 140 12.50 9.71 2.01
C ARG A 140 12.72 11.22 1.83
N ASP A 141 11.67 12.00 1.57
CA ASP A 141 11.79 13.46 1.46
C ASP A 141 12.28 14.09 2.77
N GLY A 142 11.69 13.68 3.90
CA GLY A 142 12.09 14.16 5.21
C GLY A 142 13.53 13.81 5.55
N ALA A 143 13.93 12.56 5.32
CA ALA A 143 15.29 12.10 5.56
C ALA A 143 16.33 12.84 4.70
N SER A 144 16.02 13.13 3.44
CA SER A 144 16.91 13.87 2.51
C SER A 144 17.22 15.30 2.96
N ARG A 145 16.42 15.85 3.85
CA ARG A 145 16.57 17.22 4.40
C ARG A 145 17.40 17.27 5.68
N LEU A 146 17.79 16.12 6.22
CA LEU A 146 18.55 15.97 7.46
C LEU A 146 19.95 15.42 7.19
N ASP A 147 20.90 15.73 8.05
CA ASP A 147 22.25 15.16 8.02
C ASP A 147 22.28 13.80 8.74
N GLU A 148 21.46 13.67 9.80
CA GLU A 148 21.26 12.45 10.56
C GLU A 148 19.78 12.24 10.84
N VAL A 149 19.32 10.99 10.72
CA VAL A 149 17.94 10.59 11.04
C VAL A 149 17.97 9.70 12.28
N ASP A 150 17.35 10.18 13.35
CA ASP A 150 17.20 9.41 14.59
C ASP A 150 15.98 8.50 14.54
N ALA A 151 14.83 9.04 14.13
CA ALA A 151 13.59 8.27 14.09
C ALA A 151 12.67 8.65 12.91
N ILE A 152 11.96 7.66 12.42
CA ILE A 152 10.83 7.82 11.48
C ILE A 152 9.62 7.12 12.08
N HIS A 153 8.58 7.89 12.36
CA HIS A 153 7.32 7.37 12.89
C HIS A 153 6.23 7.52 11.84
N VAL A 154 5.70 6.40 11.38
CA VAL A 154 4.56 6.35 10.46
C VAL A 154 3.30 6.12 11.27
N ALA A 155 2.28 6.92 11.02
CA ALA A 155 0.96 6.72 11.58
C ALA A 155 -0.12 6.78 10.49
N TRP A 156 -1.12 5.90 10.58
CA TRP A 156 -2.28 5.95 9.71
C TRP A 156 -3.60 5.87 10.48
N ALA A 157 -4.62 6.46 9.90
CA ALA A 157 -6.00 6.41 10.39
C ALA A 157 -6.92 6.00 9.25
N GLY A 158 -7.51 4.81 9.31
CA GLY A 158 -8.42 4.28 8.29
C GLY A 158 -9.88 4.52 8.66
N GLY A 159 -10.62 5.25 7.82
CA GLY A 159 -12.05 5.45 7.99
C GLY A 159 -12.86 4.20 7.65
N ALA A 160 -13.53 3.57 8.62
CA ALA A 160 -14.38 2.41 8.35
C ALA A 160 -15.55 2.74 7.39
N ALA A 161 -15.98 3.99 7.31
CA ALA A 161 -16.98 4.45 6.35
C ALA A 161 -16.42 4.62 4.92
N ASP A 162 -15.10 4.74 4.77
CA ASP A 162 -14.40 4.93 3.50
C ASP A 162 -13.96 3.60 2.88
N SER A 163 -13.52 2.66 3.72
CA SER A 163 -13.01 1.35 3.30
C SER A 163 -14.14 0.37 2.96
N GLN A 164 -13.95 -0.39 1.92
CA GLN A 164 -14.83 -1.48 1.49
C GLN A 164 -13.99 -2.67 1.06
N GLY A 165 -14.61 -3.85 1.12
CA GLY A 165 -14.06 -5.03 0.51
C GLY A 165 -13.40 -6.03 1.47
N LEU A 166 -13.59 -7.29 1.10
CA LEU A 166 -13.15 -8.44 1.89
C LEU A 166 -11.62 -8.48 2.08
N ALA A 167 -10.85 -8.02 1.08
CA ALA A 167 -9.39 -8.03 1.15
C ALA A 167 -8.87 -7.05 2.21
N VAL A 168 -9.47 -5.85 2.30
CA VAL A 168 -9.10 -4.83 3.30
C VAL A 168 -9.40 -5.33 4.72
N ILE A 169 -10.56 -5.96 4.94
CA ILE A 169 -10.90 -6.53 6.25
C ILE A 169 -9.89 -7.62 6.65
N LYS A 170 -9.49 -8.48 5.71
CA LYS A 170 -8.47 -9.52 5.95
C LYS A 170 -7.11 -8.93 6.28
N HIS A 171 -6.69 -7.89 5.54
CA HIS A 171 -5.46 -7.15 5.82
C HIS A 171 -5.47 -6.56 7.22
N VAL A 172 -6.53 -5.82 7.60
CA VAL A 172 -6.65 -5.24 8.95
C VAL A 172 -6.48 -6.31 10.03
N PHE A 173 -7.19 -7.44 9.93
CA PHE A 173 -7.04 -8.52 10.91
C PHE A 173 -5.63 -9.13 10.93
N TYR A 174 -4.99 -9.25 9.77
CA TYR A 174 -3.61 -9.72 9.69
C TYR A 174 -2.63 -8.75 10.34
N ALA A 175 -2.79 -7.46 10.10
CA ALA A 175 -1.92 -6.40 10.62
C ALA A 175 -2.00 -6.20 12.14
N VAL A 176 -3.15 -6.50 12.75
CA VAL A 176 -3.40 -6.24 14.19
C VAL A 176 -3.34 -7.50 15.06
N THR A 177 -2.82 -8.61 14.53
CA THR A 177 -2.78 -9.91 15.25
C THR A 177 -1.35 -10.39 15.45
N GLY A 178 -1.08 -10.95 16.63
CA GLY A 178 0.20 -11.58 16.98
C GLY A 178 1.32 -10.59 17.24
N GLU A 179 2.51 -10.90 16.75
CA GLU A 179 3.68 -10.03 16.79
C GLU A 179 3.96 -9.46 15.40
N VAL A 180 4.35 -8.21 15.37
CA VAL A 180 4.62 -7.47 14.12
C VAL A 180 6.03 -6.91 14.12
N PRO A 181 6.70 -6.85 12.96
CA PRO A 181 8.05 -6.33 12.86
C PRO A 181 8.06 -4.82 13.06
N THR A 182 9.07 -4.35 13.78
CA THR A 182 9.43 -2.95 13.91
C THR A 182 10.96 -2.82 13.88
N TYR A 183 11.47 -1.62 13.61
CA TYR A 183 12.91 -1.34 13.64
C TYR A 183 13.21 -0.35 14.74
N MET A 184 13.95 -0.77 15.74
CA MET A 184 14.23 0.04 16.94
C MET A 184 15.69 -0.13 17.37
N ASP A 185 16.34 0.99 17.65
CA ASP A 185 17.73 1.03 18.11
C ASP A 185 18.73 0.35 17.13
N GLY A 186 18.44 0.44 15.82
CA GLY A 186 19.29 -0.15 14.78
C GLY A 186 19.03 -1.64 14.50
N GLU A 187 18.00 -2.23 15.08
CA GLU A 187 17.69 -3.67 14.96
C GLU A 187 16.20 -3.92 14.67
N TRP A 188 15.93 -4.98 13.89
CA TRP A 188 14.57 -5.48 13.73
C TRP A 188 14.14 -6.27 14.97
N LYS A 189 12.99 -5.90 15.51
CA LYS A 189 12.36 -6.54 16.68
C LYS A 189 10.91 -6.89 16.35
N ASN A 190 10.40 -7.95 16.95
CA ASN A 190 8.97 -8.24 16.92
C ASN A 190 8.34 -7.71 18.21
N ILE A 191 7.22 -7.01 18.05
CA ILE A 191 6.46 -6.43 19.16
C ILE A 191 5.00 -6.85 19.07
N PRO A 192 4.27 -6.92 20.19
CA PRO A 192 2.86 -7.26 20.13
C PRO A 192 2.06 -6.26 19.29
N ALA A 193 1.29 -6.76 18.33
CA ALA A 193 0.31 -5.94 17.62
C ALA A 193 -0.73 -5.37 18.60
N SER A 194 -1.39 -4.28 18.24
CA SER A 194 -2.36 -3.56 19.09
C SER A 194 -1.77 -3.00 20.40
N SER A 195 -0.44 -2.96 20.54
CA SER A 195 0.27 -2.39 21.70
C SER A 195 0.72 -0.95 21.46
N GLY A 196 1.33 -0.33 22.47
CA GLY A 196 2.00 0.97 22.34
C GLY A 196 1.08 2.11 21.96
N ALA A 197 -0.09 2.18 22.57
CA ALA A 197 -1.12 3.19 22.30
C ALA A 197 -0.56 4.62 22.40
N GLU A 198 -0.84 5.44 21.39
CA GLU A 198 -0.39 6.82 21.28
C GLU A 198 -1.48 7.69 20.65
N ALA A 199 -1.58 8.95 21.05
CA ALA A 199 -2.50 9.89 20.46
C ALA A 199 -1.77 10.73 19.41
N VAL A 200 -2.18 10.61 18.15
CA VAL A 200 -1.60 11.30 17.00
C VAL A 200 -2.60 12.27 16.42
N GLU A 201 -2.13 13.49 16.09
CA GLU A 201 -2.94 14.52 15.46
C GLU A 201 -2.86 14.38 13.94
N PHE A 202 -3.99 14.18 13.31
CA PHE A 202 -4.14 14.18 11.86
C PHE A 202 -4.87 15.44 11.40
N PRO A 203 -4.68 15.89 10.15
CA PRO A 203 -5.47 17.00 9.61
C PRO A 203 -6.97 16.72 9.63
N ALA A 204 -7.77 17.79 9.62
CA ALA A 204 -9.22 17.68 9.44
C ALA A 204 -9.56 16.86 8.15
N PRO A 205 -10.60 16.04 8.17
CA PRO A 205 -11.63 15.90 9.21
C PRO A 205 -11.34 14.83 10.27
N LEU A 206 -10.13 14.26 10.33
CA LEU A 206 -9.78 13.14 11.20
C LEU A 206 -9.50 13.57 12.64
N GLY A 207 -8.70 14.64 12.85
CA GLY A 207 -8.35 15.16 14.17
C GLY A 207 -7.47 14.20 14.98
N ARG A 208 -7.63 14.21 16.30
CA ARG A 208 -6.81 13.45 17.24
C ARG A 208 -7.29 12.00 17.35
N ILE A 209 -6.44 11.05 16.96
CA ILE A 209 -6.76 9.62 16.92
C ILE A 209 -5.76 8.85 17.77
N ARG A 210 -6.24 7.85 18.50
CA ARG A 210 -5.41 6.92 19.24
C ARG A 210 -5.00 5.77 18.32
N VAL A 211 -3.69 5.65 18.06
CA VAL A 211 -3.10 4.64 17.19
C VAL A 211 -2.32 3.59 17.98
N PHE A 212 -2.10 2.42 17.38
CA PHE A 212 -1.46 1.26 17.99
C PHE A 212 -0.47 0.63 17.03
N HIS A 213 0.55 -0.06 17.50
CA HIS A 213 1.44 -0.83 16.66
C HIS A 213 0.67 -1.86 15.82
N CYS A 214 0.94 -1.89 14.55
CA CYS A 214 0.38 -2.85 13.60
C CYS A 214 1.41 -3.25 12.53
N GLY A 215 1.17 -4.38 11.89
CA GLY A 215 2.10 -4.95 10.91
C GLY A 215 1.90 -4.33 9.53
N HIS A 216 2.92 -3.62 9.06
CA HIS A 216 3.01 -3.04 7.73
C HIS A 216 4.44 -3.14 7.18
N PRO A 217 4.66 -2.94 5.87
CA PRO A 217 5.97 -3.05 5.23
C PRO A 217 6.99 -2.00 5.66
N GLU A 218 6.60 -0.76 6.01
CA GLU A 218 7.51 0.36 6.22
C GLU A 218 8.65 0.09 7.21
N PRO A 219 8.42 -0.55 8.38
CA PRO A 219 9.52 -0.90 9.28
C PRO A 219 10.50 -1.92 8.71
N LEU A 220 10.12 -2.68 7.67
CA LEU A 220 10.97 -3.63 6.98
C LEU A 220 11.71 -3.02 5.79
N THR A 221 11.12 -2.01 5.13
CA THR A 221 11.65 -1.44 3.89
C THR A 221 12.44 -0.16 4.12
N ILE A 222 11.92 0.80 4.87
CA ILE A 222 12.57 2.10 5.10
C ILE A 222 14.03 1.95 5.59
N PRO A 223 14.35 1.09 6.59
CA PRO A 223 15.73 0.96 7.08
C PRO A 223 16.72 0.39 6.05
N ARG A 224 16.23 -0.17 4.94
CA ARG A 224 17.09 -0.67 3.85
C ARG A 224 17.64 0.44 2.96
N TYR A 225 16.94 1.57 2.88
CA TYR A 225 17.24 2.69 2.00
C TYR A 225 17.57 3.97 2.75
N ILE A 226 17.06 4.11 3.98
CA ILE A 226 17.24 5.29 4.82
C ILE A 226 17.90 4.87 6.13
N ARG A 227 19.08 5.42 6.38
CA ARG A 227 19.80 5.15 7.64
C ARG A 227 19.13 5.90 8.78
N ALA A 228 18.25 5.22 9.51
CA ALA A 228 17.58 5.70 10.71
C ALA A 228 17.89 4.76 11.88
N LYS A 229 17.83 5.24 13.13
CA LYS A 229 17.97 4.39 14.33
C LYS A 229 16.67 3.67 14.66
N THR A 230 15.55 4.31 14.38
CA THR A 230 14.21 3.78 14.70
C THR A 230 13.24 4.05 13.56
N VAL A 231 12.48 3.02 13.16
CA VAL A 231 11.34 3.14 12.23
C VAL A 231 10.17 2.38 12.81
N THR A 232 9.12 3.08 13.20
CA THR A 232 7.91 2.47 13.76
C THR A 232 6.69 2.78 12.93
N LEU A 233 5.71 1.90 12.99
CA LEU A 233 4.43 2.12 12.37
C LEU A 233 3.30 1.83 13.35
N LYS A 234 2.31 2.74 13.41
CA LYS A 234 1.09 2.62 14.19
C LYS A 234 -0.12 2.97 13.34
N GLY A 235 -1.24 2.34 13.60
CA GLY A 235 -2.48 2.62 12.91
C GLY A 235 -3.71 2.42 13.77
N ALA A 236 -4.84 2.94 13.28
CA ALA A 236 -6.13 2.74 13.90
C ALA A 236 -7.26 2.85 12.88
N LEU A 237 -8.37 2.19 13.19
CA LEU A 237 -9.64 2.40 12.50
C LEU A 237 -10.45 3.49 13.18
N THR A 238 -11.21 4.24 12.41
CA THR A 238 -12.18 5.20 12.91
C THR A 238 -13.60 4.80 12.50
N PRO A 239 -14.59 4.90 13.41
CA PRO A 239 -14.49 5.32 14.82
C PRO A 239 -13.83 4.27 15.75
N ASP A 240 -13.34 4.71 16.92
CA ASP A 240 -12.49 3.95 17.86
C ASP A 240 -13.11 2.62 18.36
N TRP A 241 -14.42 2.48 18.38
CA TRP A 241 -15.06 1.24 18.78
C TRP A 241 -14.69 0.03 17.90
N ASN A 242 -14.27 0.27 16.64
CA ASN A 242 -13.76 -0.79 15.76
C ASN A 242 -12.47 -1.40 16.32
N ASN A 243 -11.57 -0.57 16.88
CA ASN A 243 -10.33 -1.06 17.50
C ASN A 243 -10.63 -1.92 18.74
N LYS A 244 -11.60 -1.51 19.58
CA LYS A 244 -12.02 -2.28 20.75
C LYS A 244 -12.61 -3.64 20.36
N LEU A 245 -13.33 -3.71 19.24
CA LEU A 245 -13.84 -4.99 18.74
C LEU A 245 -12.72 -5.91 18.27
N VAL A 246 -11.70 -5.35 17.61
CA VAL A 246 -10.48 -6.10 17.25
C VAL A 246 -9.79 -6.67 18.50
N ASP A 247 -9.69 -5.90 19.59
CA ASP A 247 -9.12 -6.36 20.86
C ASP A 247 -9.89 -7.55 21.42
N VAL A 248 -11.23 -7.51 21.36
CA VAL A 248 -12.08 -8.66 21.76
C VAL A 248 -11.82 -9.87 20.86
N PHE A 249 -11.70 -9.70 19.55
CA PHE A 249 -11.40 -10.80 18.63
C PHE A 249 -10.04 -11.44 18.90
N ASN A 250 -9.03 -10.61 19.22
CA ASN A 250 -7.70 -11.08 19.61
C ASN A 250 -7.73 -11.84 20.95
N ALA A 251 -8.39 -11.28 21.97
CA ALA A 251 -8.52 -11.92 23.28
C ALA A 251 -9.21 -13.29 23.20
N LEU A 252 -10.24 -13.41 22.36
CA LEU A 252 -10.96 -14.67 22.11
C LEU A 252 -10.27 -15.56 21.07
N ARG A 253 -9.12 -15.17 20.53
CA ARG A 253 -8.35 -15.88 19.50
C ARG A 253 -9.17 -16.22 18.25
N LEU A 254 -10.07 -15.32 17.84
CA LEU A 254 -10.96 -15.50 16.70
C LEU A 254 -10.27 -15.19 15.35
N ILE A 255 -9.16 -14.45 15.36
CA ILE A 255 -8.41 -13.98 14.18
C ILE A 255 -6.94 -14.39 14.19
N ASN A 256 -6.53 -15.36 15.00
CA ASN A 256 -5.13 -15.75 15.21
C ASN A 256 -4.58 -16.76 14.18
N THR A 257 -5.32 -17.09 13.13
CA THR A 257 -4.86 -17.93 12.02
C THR A 257 -5.48 -17.47 10.70
N PRO A 258 -4.82 -17.68 9.53
CA PRO A 258 -5.37 -17.28 8.23
C PRO A 258 -6.78 -17.83 7.95
N LYS A 259 -7.06 -19.08 8.34
CA LYS A 259 -8.41 -19.70 8.20
C LYS A 259 -9.46 -19.01 9.04
N LYS A 260 -9.12 -18.59 10.26
CA LYS A 260 -10.04 -17.87 11.15
C LYS A 260 -10.24 -16.45 10.65
N ILE A 261 -9.18 -15.76 10.23
CA ILE A 261 -9.24 -14.44 9.57
C ILE A 261 -10.22 -14.51 8.38
N ASP A 262 -10.06 -15.50 7.49
CA ASP A 262 -10.95 -15.65 6.33
C ASP A 262 -12.42 -15.81 6.72
N ARG A 263 -12.70 -16.60 7.76
CA ARG A 263 -14.06 -16.83 8.26
C ARG A 263 -14.67 -15.56 8.87
N VAL A 264 -13.95 -14.92 9.78
CA VAL A 264 -14.44 -13.72 10.48
C VAL A 264 -14.58 -12.57 9.50
N ALA A 265 -13.62 -12.38 8.60
CA ALA A 265 -13.67 -11.32 7.59
C ALA A 265 -14.90 -11.47 6.67
N LYS A 266 -15.29 -12.69 6.28
CA LYS A 266 -16.51 -12.91 5.48
C LYS A 266 -17.79 -12.52 6.25
N ILE A 267 -17.83 -12.81 7.56
CA ILE A 267 -18.98 -12.43 8.40
C ILE A 267 -19.04 -10.90 8.52
N ILE A 268 -17.92 -10.26 8.84
CA ILE A 268 -17.84 -8.79 8.95
C ILE A 268 -18.22 -8.12 7.62
N HIS A 269 -17.70 -8.62 6.50
CA HIS A 269 -18.04 -8.09 5.18
C HIS A 269 -19.54 -8.18 4.87
N ALA A 270 -20.21 -9.25 5.28
CA ALA A 270 -21.66 -9.40 5.09
C ALA A 270 -22.49 -8.38 5.89
N ILE A 271 -21.95 -7.83 6.98
CA ILE A 271 -22.59 -6.84 7.85
C ILE A 271 -21.84 -5.51 7.91
N GLU A 272 -20.95 -5.23 6.96
CA GLU A 272 -20.04 -4.07 6.99
C GLU A 272 -20.76 -2.72 7.10
N GLY A 273 -22.01 -2.63 6.64
CA GLY A 273 -22.83 -1.43 6.80
C GLY A 273 -22.96 -0.94 8.25
N ILE A 274 -22.92 -1.85 9.23
CA ILE A 274 -22.95 -1.50 10.65
C ILE A 274 -21.64 -0.81 11.07
N PHE A 275 -20.51 -1.26 10.54
CA PHE A 275 -19.18 -0.75 10.90
C PHE A 275 -18.90 0.64 10.31
N ARG A 276 -19.66 1.05 9.30
CA ARG A 276 -19.60 2.38 8.68
C ARG A 276 -20.35 3.45 9.46
N ALA A 277 -21.30 3.06 10.32
CA ALA A 277 -22.14 4.01 11.03
C ALA A 277 -21.32 4.92 11.95
N GLY A 278 -21.44 6.23 11.78
CA GLY A 278 -20.74 7.24 12.56
C GLY A 278 -19.27 7.45 12.19
N GLY A 279 -18.76 6.79 11.15
CA GLY A 279 -17.39 6.98 10.67
C GLY A 279 -17.27 8.17 9.73
N VAL A 280 -16.07 8.76 9.68
CA VAL A 280 -15.70 9.79 8.69
C VAL A 280 -15.26 9.07 7.42
N PRO A 281 -15.75 9.45 6.21
CA PRO A 281 -15.39 8.78 4.96
C PRO A 281 -14.05 9.29 4.41
N TYR A 282 -13.04 9.38 5.28
CA TYR A 282 -11.68 9.79 4.96
C TYR A 282 -10.68 8.92 5.72
N SER A 283 -9.53 8.75 5.08
CA SER A 283 -8.36 8.09 5.64
C SER A 283 -7.17 9.05 5.61
N GLY A 284 -6.20 8.87 6.49
CA GLY A 284 -5.06 9.78 6.57
C GLY A 284 -3.78 9.11 7.04
N ALA A 285 -2.66 9.60 6.52
CA ALA A 285 -1.33 9.24 6.97
C ALA A 285 -0.60 10.44 7.56
N ARG A 286 0.28 10.15 8.49
CA ARG A 286 1.25 11.09 9.04
C ARG A 286 2.60 10.40 9.15
N VAL A 287 3.64 11.12 8.77
CA VAL A 287 5.03 10.66 8.93
C VAL A 287 5.82 11.75 9.65
N ASP A 288 6.37 11.39 10.79
CA ASP A 288 7.26 12.22 11.59
C ASP A 288 8.70 11.76 11.35
N VAL A 289 9.56 12.65 10.85
CA VAL A 289 10.99 12.40 10.63
C VAL A 289 11.78 13.27 11.59
N ILE A 290 12.45 12.64 12.53
CA ILE A 290 13.20 13.28 13.62
C ILE A 290 14.68 13.03 13.41
N GLY A 291 15.48 14.07 13.54
CA GLY A 291 16.92 13.97 13.36
C GLY A 291 17.63 15.30 13.53
N ARG A 292 18.76 15.49 12.85
CA ARG A 292 19.59 16.69 12.96
C ARG A 292 19.92 17.29 11.62
N LYS A 293 19.96 18.62 11.58
CA LYS A 293 20.47 19.42 10.46
C LYS A 293 21.38 20.52 11.02
N ASP A 294 22.62 20.59 10.52
CA ASP A 294 23.63 21.56 11.00
C ASP A 294 23.80 21.50 12.53
N GLY A 295 23.80 20.28 13.10
CA GLY A 295 23.93 20.03 14.53
C GLY A 295 22.69 20.37 15.38
N GLN A 296 21.62 20.93 14.79
CA GLN A 296 20.38 21.26 15.47
C GLN A 296 19.34 20.16 15.28
N GLU A 297 18.57 19.87 16.33
CA GLU A 297 17.45 18.98 16.24
C GLU A 297 16.35 19.52 15.30
N ARG A 298 15.78 18.64 14.48
CA ARG A 298 14.69 18.93 13.57
C ARG A 298 13.64 17.85 13.67
N HIS A 299 12.38 18.28 13.58
CA HIS A 299 11.23 17.41 13.52
C HIS A 299 10.38 17.84 12.30
N LEU A 300 10.40 17.02 11.27
CA LEU A 300 9.65 17.26 10.04
C LEU A 300 8.39 16.40 10.06
N VAL A 301 7.25 17.00 9.80
CA VAL A 301 5.94 16.35 9.83
C VAL A 301 5.29 16.43 8.46
N TYR A 302 4.94 15.28 7.91
CA TYR A 302 4.20 15.14 6.66
C TYR A 302 2.83 14.53 6.90
N THR A 303 1.84 14.99 6.13
CA THR A 303 0.48 14.45 6.20
C THR A 303 -0.16 14.32 4.84
N ALA A 304 -1.07 13.36 4.70
CA ALA A 304 -1.99 13.25 3.57
C ALA A 304 -3.33 12.74 4.06
N VAL A 305 -4.42 13.37 3.60
CA VAL A 305 -5.80 12.98 3.94
C VAL A 305 -6.64 13.04 2.69
N ASP A 306 -7.29 11.91 2.36
CA ASP A 306 -8.27 11.80 1.26
C ASP A 306 -9.09 10.51 1.48
N LYS A 307 -9.89 10.12 0.51
CA LYS A 307 -10.52 8.79 0.46
C LYS A 307 -9.48 7.72 0.26
N MET A 308 -9.59 6.59 0.97
CA MET A 308 -8.64 5.48 0.93
C MET A 308 -8.37 4.98 -0.50
N GLY A 309 -9.43 4.82 -1.31
CA GLY A 309 -9.27 4.37 -2.69
C GLY A 309 -8.43 5.31 -3.55
N ARG A 310 -8.50 6.63 -3.31
CA ARG A 310 -7.68 7.64 -3.99
C ARG A 310 -6.23 7.60 -3.49
N LEU A 311 -6.06 7.58 -2.15
CA LEU A 311 -4.73 7.48 -1.54
C LEU A 311 -3.98 6.20 -1.94
N THR A 312 -4.70 5.11 -2.22
CA THR A 312 -4.10 3.82 -2.58
C THR A 312 -3.95 3.64 -4.09
N GLY A 313 -4.99 3.91 -4.86
CA GLY A 313 -5.02 3.61 -6.29
C GLY A 313 -4.24 4.61 -7.15
N ILE A 314 -4.30 5.90 -6.81
CA ILE A 314 -3.61 6.95 -7.59
C ILE A 314 -2.07 6.78 -7.56
N PRO A 315 -1.41 6.54 -6.42
CA PRO A 315 0.03 6.28 -6.41
C PRO A 315 0.44 5.10 -7.29
N ALA A 316 -0.31 3.99 -7.23
CA ALA A 316 -0.04 2.82 -8.05
C ALA A 316 -0.21 3.11 -9.55
N ALA A 317 -1.22 3.91 -9.92
CA ALA A 317 -1.44 4.36 -11.29
C ALA A 317 -0.27 5.24 -11.80
N ILE A 318 0.19 6.19 -10.99
CA ILE A 318 1.38 7.02 -11.30
C ILE A 318 2.59 6.13 -11.50
N GLY A 319 2.86 5.20 -10.56
CA GLY A 319 3.98 4.27 -10.65
C GLY A 319 3.93 3.41 -11.90
N ALA A 320 2.75 2.91 -12.30
CA ALA A 320 2.59 2.14 -13.53
C ALA A 320 2.91 2.94 -14.79
N VAL A 321 2.47 4.20 -14.85
CA VAL A 321 2.79 5.10 -15.98
C VAL A 321 4.30 5.39 -16.03
N MET A 322 4.94 5.67 -14.89
CA MET A 322 6.40 5.87 -14.81
C MET A 322 7.16 4.62 -15.24
N LEU A 323 6.74 3.44 -14.81
CA LEU A 323 7.33 2.16 -15.22
C LEU A 323 7.18 1.90 -16.73
N ALA A 324 6.02 2.21 -17.31
CA ALA A 324 5.77 2.06 -18.74
C ALA A 324 6.57 3.06 -19.59
N GLN A 325 6.91 4.23 -19.04
CA GLN A 325 7.77 5.23 -19.68
C GLN A 325 9.26 4.85 -19.61
N GLY A 326 9.63 3.98 -18.66
CA GLY A 326 11.01 3.54 -18.44
C GLY A 326 11.87 4.52 -17.67
N GLY A 327 13.16 4.22 -17.54
CA GLY A 327 14.14 5.08 -16.87
C GLY A 327 14.37 4.75 -15.38
N LEU A 328 13.60 3.83 -14.80
CA LEU A 328 13.85 3.32 -13.44
C LEU A 328 14.87 2.16 -13.46
N PRO A 329 15.65 1.98 -12.38
CA PRO A 329 16.66 0.92 -12.32
C PRO A 329 16.01 -0.46 -12.29
N ALA A 330 16.64 -1.44 -12.95
CA ALA A 330 16.21 -2.84 -12.86
C ALA A 330 16.43 -3.41 -11.45
N GLY A 331 15.47 -4.19 -10.97
CA GLY A 331 15.49 -4.82 -9.65
C GLY A 331 14.12 -4.78 -8.96
N VAL A 332 14.09 -5.20 -7.70
CA VAL A 332 12.89 -5.14 -6.85
C VAL A 332 13.10 -4.13 -5.73
N PHE A 333 12.20 -3.17 -5.64
CA PHE A 333 12.31 -2.05 -4.72
C PHE A 333 11.03 -1.85 -3.90
N ALA A 334 11.17 -1.23 -2.74
CA ALA A 334 10.10 -0.44 -2.13
C ALA A 334 10.13 0.99 -2.73
N PRO A 335 9.05 1.77 -2.61
CA PRO A 335 8.96 3.10 -3.26
C PRO A 335 10.13 4.03 -2.97
N GLU A 336 10.57 4.07 -1.71
CA GLU A 336 11.70 4.90 -1.25
C GLU A 336 13.06 4.47 -1.82
N GLY A 337 13.13 3.28 -2.41
CA GLY A 337 14.36 2.77 -3.01
C GLY A 337 14.62 3.21 -4.45
N CYS A 338 13.58 3.65 -5.18
CA CYS A 338 13.73 3.94 -6.62
C CYS A 338 12.94 5.15 -7.13
N LEU A 339 12.00 5.69 -6.35
CA LEU A 339 11.18 6.84 -6.77
C LEU A 339 11.65 8.12 -6.08
N GLU A 340 11.77 9.20 -6.85
CA GLU A 340 12.07 10.52 -6.30
C GLU A 340 10.80 11.18 -5.74
N PRO A 341 10.80 11.67 -4.47
CA PRO A 341 9.60 12.18 -3.82
C PRO A 341 9.00 13.42 -4.51
N GLU A 342 9.82 14.40 -4.86
CA GLU A 342 9.34 15.69 -5.35
C GLU A 342 8.56 15.58 -6.67
N PRO A 343 9.07 14.90 -7.72
CA PRO A 343 8.30 14.66 -8.95
C PRO A 343 7.05 13.83 -8.70
N PHE A 344 7.11 12.85 -7.78
CA PHE A 344 5.98 12.00 -7.46
C PHE A 344 4.87 12.78 -6.74
N PHE A 345 5.22 13.64 -5.78
CA PHE A 345 4.26 14.52 -5.10
C PHE A 345 3.63 15.54 -6.06
N ALA A 346 4.37 16.02 -7.05
CA ALA A 346 3.82 16.87 -8.11
C ALA A 346 2.75 16.12 -8.93
N GLU A 347 2.97 14.85 -9.24
CA GLU A 347 1.98 14.02 -9.95
C GLU A 347 0.74 13.74 -9.07
N LEU A 348 0.90 13.52 -7.76
CA LEU A 348 -0.22 13.41 -6.82
C LEU A 348 -1.03 14.71 -6.77
N ALA A 349 -0.35 15.86 -6.70
CA ALA A 349 -1.00 17.17 -6.63
C ALA A 349 -1.82 17.48 -7.89
N ARG A 350 -1.35 17.08 -9.09
CA ARG A 350 -2.12 17.18 -10.35
C ARG A 350 -3.44 16.41 -10.30
N ARG A 351 -3.52 15.38 -9.47
CA ARG A 351 -4.70 14.56 -9.23
C ARG A 351 -5.48 14.99 -7.98
N ASN A 352 -5.16 16.17 -7.43
CA ASN A 352 -5.74 16.70 -6.19
C ASN A 352 -5.55 15.77 -4.96
N VAL A 353 -4.48 14.98 -4.93
CA VAL A 353 -4.00 14.29 -3.72
C VAL A 353 -2.84 15.10 -3.17
N LYS A 354 -3.02 15.66 -1.97
CA LYS A 354 -2.04 16.56 -1.38
C LYS A 354 -1.20 15.84 -0.34
N VAL A 355 0.12 15.99 -0.46
CA VAL A 355 1.08 15.70 0.60
C VAL A 355 1.50 17.05 1.17
N GLU A 356 1.23 17.26 2.44
CA GLU A 356 1.54 18.52 3.13
C GLU A 356 2.68 18.31 4.11
N ARG A 357 3.67 19.20 4.09
CA ARG A 357 4.68 19.32 5.14
C ARG A 357 4.20 20.41 6.10
N VAL A 358 3.92 20.03 7.36
CA VAL A 358 3.29 20.90 8.35
C VAL A 358 4.31 21.50 9.33
N ALA A 359 5.51 20.88 9.44
CA ALA A 359 6.62 21.35 10.28
C ALA A 359 7.96 20.88 9.69
#